data_2771da84f0780dd84218e9bafdc59f52
#
_entry.id   2771da84f0780dd84218e9bafdc59f52
#
_cell.length_a   1.000
_cell.length_b   1.000
_cell.length_c   1.000
_cell.angle_alpha   90.00
_cell.angle_beta   90.00
_cell.angle_gamma   90.00
#
_symmetry.space_group_name_H-M   'P 1'
#
loop_
_entity.id
_entity.type
_entity.pdbx_description
1 polymer ?
#
loop_
_entity_poly.entity_id
_entity_poly.type
_entity_poly.pdbx_seq_one_letter_code
_entity_poly.pdbx_strand_id
1 'polypeptide(L)'
;MEELDYKSDIRNTRCGALGSSDGKLIISVAESGIVPKSAYKRLAVCKGLIEQEDIPYTAAVRAGDELEMLVFEHLKANDDRYQSNPCWVSKKYSRKNVKLLTHPDIVLQYDENKVLNVYEVKCTKFTFEQTKDTYKAQLIIHWVIANEIAKELGGYKVRLSLVHYSTEGMNLEEGFEFDPSRLTVKQLRNMEKLSKSYHLAEAMDIIDNFLETFTEYYEDEVDGNLLPEKVKAEFDQVTTFLTEIKEREKKVDDFKKKLTEFMISKGIKGIKTDAWAITLVNESESVSVDYKAIFANEIEAKKPRIANKLKKQYKKVTKKKAYVMIKTKDNNND
;
A
#
# COMPACT_ATOMS: atom_id res chain seq x y z
N MET A 1 7.44 10.56 -34.58
CA MET A 1 6.93 10.87 -33.25
C MET A 1 6.87 9.53 -32.54
N GLU A 2 7.79 9.31 -31.62
CA GLU A 2 7.75 8.12 -30.76
C GLU A 2 6.45 8.19 -29.97
N GLU A 3 5.63 7.18 -30.08
CA GLU A 3 4.54 6.91 -29.16
C GLU A 3 5.20 6.71 -27.78
N LEU A 4 5.31 7.79 -27.02
CA LEU A 4 5.67 7.70 -25.63
C LEU A 4 4.69 6.74 -25.00
N ASP A 5 5.19 5.66 -24.41
CA ASP A 5 4.39 4.68 -23.68
C ASP A 5 3.80 5.36 -22.43
N TYR A 6 2.76 6.15 -22.68
CA TYR A 6 2.03 6.98 -21.73
C TYR A 6 1.58 6.19 -20.50
N LYS A 7 1.30 4.89 -20.67
CA LYS A 7 0.88 4.01 -19.57
C LYS A 7 2.03 3.64 -18.64
N SER A 8 3.26 3.51 -19.14
CA SER A 8 4.43 3.24 -18.30
C SER A 8 4.82 4.44 -17.45
N ASP A 9 4.68 5.66 -18.00
CA ASP A 9 4.99 6.90 -17.27
C ASP A 9 4.00 7.17 -16.13
N ILE A 10 2.72 6.89 -16.32
CA ILE A 10 1.72 7.00 -15.24
C ILE A 10 1.98 5.99 -14.12
N ARG A 11 2.39 4.76 -14.45
CA ARG A 11 2.74 3.74 -13.45
C ARG A 11 3.93 4.17 -12.60
N ASN A 12 4.97 4.70 -13.24
CA ASN A 12 6.16 5.20 -12.55
C ASN A 12 5.88 6.43 -11.68
N THR A 13 4.92 7.28 -12.07
CA THR A 13 4.54 8.47 -11.28
C THR A 13 3.67 8.14 -10.06
N ARG A 14 3.03 6.97 -9.98
CA ARG A 14 2.16 6.59 -8.85
C ARG A 14 2.93 6.08 -7.62
N CYS A 15 4.17 5.64 -7.79
CA CYS A 15 5.03 5.36 -6.64
C CYS A 15 5.42 6.68 -5.97
N GLY A 16 5.15 6.80 -4.68
CA GLY A 16 5.34 8.04 -3.92
C GLY A 16 4.27 9.12 -4.15
N ALA A 17 3.15 8.77 -4.84
CA ALA A 17 2.13 9.75 -5.16
C ALA A 17 0.70 9.23 -5.00
N LEU A 18 -0.20 10.13 -4.60
CA LEU A 18 -1.65 9.96 -4.68
C LEU A 18 -2.18 10.85 -5.81
N GLY A 19 -3.00 10.27 -6.68
CA GLY A 19 -3.61 11.00 -7.78
C GLY A 19 -4.99 11.53 -7.44
N SER A 20 -5.56 12.34 -8.34
CA SER A 20 -6.96 12.78 -8.24
C SER A 20 -7.95 11.61 -8.17
N SER A 21 -7.63 10.47 -8.77
CA SER A 21 -8.40 9.22 -8.66
C SER A 21 -8.45 8.68 -7.22
N ASP A 22 -7.47 9.00 -6.37
CA ASP A 22 -7.44 8.68 -4.95
C ASP A 22 -8.25 9.70 -4.10
N GLY A 23 -8.96 10.62 -4.73
CA GLY A 23 -9.67 11.70 -4.06
C GLY A 23 -10.66 11.22 -2.99
N LYS A 24 -11.33 10.07 -3.19
CA LYS A 24 -12.23 9.48 -2.18
C LYS A 24 -11.47 9.12 -0.90
N LEU A 25 -10.28 8.55 -1.02
CA LEU A 25 -9.41 8.26 0.12
C LEU A 25 -9.03 9.55 0.85
N ILE A 26 -8.53 10.55 0.13
CA ILE A 26 -8.07 11.82 0.71
C ILE A 26 -9.21 12.54 1.44
N ILE A 27 -10.39 12.61 0.82
CA ILE A 27 -11.57 13.23 1.44
C ILE A 27 -12.06 12.43 2.65
N SER A 28 -12.06 11.10 2.59
CA SER A 28 -12.41 10.25 3.74
C SER A 28 -11.48 10.50 4.94
N VAL A 29 -10.19 10.65 4.70
CA VAL A 29 -9.22 11.01 5.75
C VAL A 29 -9.46 12.42 6.26
N ALA A 30 -9.79 13.38 5.38
CA ALA A 30 -10.14 14.74 5.78
C ALA A 30 -11.38 14.80 6.69
N GLU A 31 -12.36 13.93 6.46
CA GLU A 31 -13.62 13.87 7.22
C GLU A 31 -13.47 13.10 8.55
N SER A 32 -12.71 12.00 8.54
CA SER A 32 -12.60 11.09 9.69
C SER A 32 -11.40 11.35 10.59
N GLY A 33 -10.37 12.02 10.10
CA GLY A 33 -9.08 12.21 10.81
C GLY A 33 -8.22 10.94 10.90
N ILE A 34 -8.61 9.84 10.24
CA ILE A 34 -7.88 8.57 10.27
C ILE A 34 -7.75 7.95 8.88
N VAL A 35 -6.70 7.17 8.66
CA VAL A 35 -6.51 6.38 7.44
C VAL A 35 -7.34 5.09 7.55
N PRO A 36 -8.34 4.87 6.65
CA PRO A 36 -9.16 3.68 6.71
C PRO A 36 -8.38 2.44 6.23
N LYS A 37 -8.67 1.26 6.82
CA LYS A 37 -8.04 -0.02 6.43
C LYS A 37 -8.18 -0.33 4.94
N SER A 38 -9.30 0.01 4.33
CA SER A 38 -9.53 -0.15 2.88
C SER A 38 -8.54 0.62 1.99
N ALA A 39 -7.84 1.60 2.54
CA ALA A 39 -6.81 2.36 1.84
C ALA A 39 -5.41 1.75 1.91
N TYR A 40 -5.18 0.78 2.79
CA TYR A 40 -3.83 0.25 3.08
C TYR A 40 -3.17 -0.31 1.83
N LYS A 41 -3.89 -1.09 1.01
CA LYS A 41 -3.36 -1.61 -0.27
C LYS A 41 -2.86 -0.48 -1.17
N ARG A 42 -3.66 0.58 -1.33
CA ARG A 42 -3.28 1.73 -2.15
C ARG A 42 -2.08 2.50 -1.58
N LEU A 43 -2.01 2.63 -0.26
CA LEU A 43 -0.88 3.28 0.41
C LEU A 43 0.38 2.43 0.39
N ALA A 44 0.26 1.10 0.41
CA ALA A 44 1.39 0.19 0.21
C ALA A 44 1.98 0.34 -1.20
N VAL A 45 1.14 0.46 -2.24
CA VAL A 45 1.59 0.83 -3.60
C VAL A 45 2.29 2.19 -3.59
N CYS A 46 1.70 3.20 -2.95
CA CYS A 46 2.30 4.52 -2.84
C CYS A 46 3.68 4.48 -2.16
N LYS A 47 3.85 3.65 -1.13
CA LYS A 47 5.13 3.46 -0.44
C LYS A 47 6.12 2.55 -1.20
N GLY A 48 5.68 1.91 -2.29
CA GLY A 48 6.50 0.97 -3.06
C GLY A 48 6.70 -0.39 -2.37
N LEU A 49 5.82 -0.75 -1.42
CA LEU A 49 5.84 -2.05 -0.74
C LEU A 49 5.26 -3.16 -1.63
N ILE A 50 4.33 -2.82 -2.50
CA ILE A 50 3.73 -3.72 -3.49
C ILE A 50 3.63 -3.01 -4.83
N GLU A 51 3.60 -3.77 -5.91
CA GLU A 51 3.34 -3.24 -7.25
C GLU A 51 1.86 -2.92 -7.43
N GLN A 52 1.59 -1.93 -8.28
CA GLN A 52 0.22 -1.65 -8.67
C GLN A 52 -0.27 -2.74 -9.62
N GLU A 53 -1.43 -3.33 -9.31
CA GLU A 53 -2.11 -4.25 -10.21
C GLU A 53 -2.44 -3.58 -11.54
N ASP A 54 -2.31 -4.33 -12.63
CA ASP A 54 -2.76 -3.89 -13.94
C ASP A 54 -4.27 -3.74 -13.96
N ILE A 55 -4.75 -2.60 -14.46
CA ILE A 55 -6.18 -2.41 -14.71
C ILE A 55 -6.54 -3.23 -15.95
N PRO A 56 -7.48 -4.19 -15.86
CA PRO A 56 -7.91 -4.94 -17.02
C PRO A 56 -8.40 -3.99 -18.12
N TYR A 57 -7.89 -4.16 -19.34
CA TYR A 57 -8.30 -3.34 -20.48
C TYR A 57 -9.64 -3.86 -21.03
N THR A 58 -10.72 -3.51 -20.33
CA THR A 58 -12.09 -3.90 -20.66
C THR A 58 -12.65 -3.05 -21.81
N ALA A 59 -13.76 -3.48 -22.43
CA ALA A 59 -14.48 -2.70 -23.43
C ALA A 59 -14.85 -1.30 -22.91
N ALA A 60 -15.21 -1.17 -21.65
CA ALA A 60 -15.51 0.13 -21.03
C ALA A 60 -14.29 1.04 -20.92
N VAL A 61 -13.10 0.49 -20.58
CA VAL A 61 -11.85 1.27 -20.56
C VAL A 61 -11.47 1.72 -21.97
N ARG A 62 -11.52 0.81 -22.94
CA ARG A 62 -11.28 1.14 -24.36
C ARG A 62 -12.20 2.25 -24.85
N ALA A 63 -13.51 2.12 -24.62
CA ALA A 63 -14.49 3.14 -24.99
C ALA A 63 -14.20 4.50 -24.30
N GLY A 64 -13.70 4.49 -23.06
CA GLY A 64 -13.25 5.70 -22.37
C GLY A 64 -12.06 6.35 -23.06
N ASP A 65 -11.02 5.58 -23.36
CA ASP A 65 -9.81 6.06 -24.06
C ASP A 65 -10.16 6.63 -25.46
N GLU A 66 -11.00 5.95 -26.22
CA GLU A 66 -11.48 6.42 -27.53
C GLU A 66 -12.30 7.71 -27.41
N LEU A 67 -13.17 7.80 -26.41
CA LEU A 67 -13.97 8.99 -26.17
C LEU A 67 -13.09 10.20 -25.81
N GLU A 68 -12.10 10.03 -24.95
CA GLU A 68 -11.17 11.11 -24.59
C GLU A 68 -10.52 11.70 -25.85
N MET A 69 -10.09 10.86 -26.78
CA MET A 69 -9.50 11.30 -28.05
C MET A 69 -10.52 12.05 -28.93
N LEU A 70 -11.75 11.54 -29.05
CA LEU A 70 -12.79 12.17 -29.88
C LEU A 70 -13.23 13.52 -29.30
N VAL A 71 -13.40 13.61 -27.99
CA VAL A 71 -13.68 14.90 -27.29
C VAL A 71 -12.54 15.87 -27.48
N PHE A 72 -11.32 15.41 -27.34
CA PHE A 72 -10.11 16.18 -27.54
C PHE A 72 -10.03 16.76 -28.94
N GLU A 73 -10.23 15.97 -30.01
CA GLU A 73 -10.27 16.43 -31.39
C GLU A 73 -11.42 17.42 -31.64
N HIS A 74 -12.58 17.18 -31.02
CA HIS A 74 -13.72 18.07 -31.14
C HIS A 74 -13.45 19.45 -30.51
N LEU A 75 -12.80 19.49 -29.33
CA LEU A 75 -12.44 20.74 -28.67
C LEU A 75 -11.27 21.45 -29.38
N LYS A 76 -10.29 20.71 -29.87
CA LYS A 76 -9.12 21.21 -30.61
C LYS A 76 -9.50 21.89 -31.92
N ALA A 77 -10.50 21.42 -32.62
CA ALA A 77 -10.94 21.98 -33.91
C ALA A 77 -11.17 23.49 -33.84
N ASN A 78 -11.32 24.05 -32.65
CA ASN A 78 -11.58 25.46 -32.37
C ASN A 78 -10.46 26.22 -31.64
N ASP A 79 -9.38 25.57 -31.19
CA ASP A 79 -8.30 26.22 -30.43
C ASP A 79 -6.98 25.45 -30.47
N ASP A 80 -5.85 26.14 -30.78
CA ASP A 80 -4.51 25.57 -30.88
C ASP A 80 -3.78 25.47 -29.53
N ARG A 81 -4.36 26.00 -28.44
CA ARG A 81 -3.72 26.16 -27.12
C ARG A 81 -4.23 25.16 -26.12
N TYR A 82 -3.95 23.89 -26.34
CA TYR A 82 -4.42 22.84 -25.45
C TYR A 82 -3.30 21.90 -25.01
N GLN A 83 -3.51 21.24 -23.88
CA GLN A 83 -2.68 20.17 -23.37
C GLN A 83 -3.58 18.96 -23.09
N SER A 84 -3.17 17.79 -23.58
CA SER A 84 -3.81 16.53 -23.24
C SER A 84 -3.09 15.92 -22.03
N ASN A 85 -3.87 15.49 -21.06
CA ASN A 85 -3.39 14.74 -19.89
C ASN A 85 -2.13 15.31 -19.21
N PRO A 86 -2.07 16.63 -18.90
CA PRO A 86 -0.89 17.15 -18.23
C PRO A 86 -0.77 16.56 -16.83
N CYS A 87 0.44 16.21 -16.42
CA CYS A 87 0.72 15.81 -15.05
C CYS A 87 1.05 17.04 -14.20
N TRP A 88 0.15 17.40 -13.31
CA TRP A 88 0.34 18.50 -12.37
C TRP A 88 0.55 18.00 -10.95
N VAL A 89 1.65 18.41 -10.35
CA VAL A 89 2.00 18.07 -8.96
C VAL A 89 1.75 19.27 -8.07
N SER A 90 0.95 19.11 -7.04
CA SER A 90 0.73 20.16 -6.06
C SER A 90 1.96 20.38 -5.19
N LYS A 91 2.45 21.62 -5.11
CA LYS A 91 3.49 22.00 -4.14
C LYS A 91 2.89 22.24 -2.76
N LYS A 92 1.66 22.76 -2.71
CA LYS A 92 0.96 23.09 -1.47
C LYS A 92 0.54 21.87 -0.66
N TYR A 93 0.05 20.83 -1.35
CA TYR A 93 -0.54 19.65 -0.71
C TYR A 93 0.39 18.43 -0.70
N SER A 94 1.47 18.43 -1.47
CA SER A 94 2.51 17.38 -1.39
C SER A 94 3.24 17.44 -0.05
N ARG A 95 3.70 16.25 0.39
CA ARG A 95 4.43 16.06 1.64
C ARG A 95 5.72 15.28 1.38
N LYS A 96 6.49 15.02 2.43
CA LYS A 96 7.79 14.33 2.37
C LYS A 96 7.66 12.93 1.75
N ASN A 97 6.71 12.13 2.23
CA ASN A 97 6.54 10.73 1.84
C ASN A 97 5.49 10.52 0.74
N VAL A 98 4.69 11.56 0.42
CA VAL A 98 3.62 11.45 -0.58
C VAL A 98 3.41 12.74 -1.35
N LYS A 99 3.45 12.66 -2.67
CA LYS A 99 3.08 13.75 -3.55
C LYS A 99 1.58 13.70 -3.83
N LEU A 100 0.94 14.85 -3.99
CA LEU A 100 -0.41 14.93 -4.53
C LEU A 100 -0.34 15.44 -5.96
N LEU A 101 -0.91 14.66 -6.88
CA LEU A 101 -0.90 14.98 -8.30
C LEU A 101 -2.28 14.84 -8.95
N THR A 102 -2.40 15.39 -10.13
CA THR A 102 -3.59 15.25 -10.96
C THR A 102 -3.23 15.16 -12.44
N HIS A 103 -4.03 14.40 -13.17
CA HIS A 103 -3.98 14.29 -14.62
C HIS A 103 -5.38 14.64 -15.15
N PRO A 104 -5.67 15.93 -15.40
CA PRO A 104 -6.89 16.29 -16.11
C PRO A 104 -6.85 15.73 -17.53
N ASP A 105 -7.97 15.25 -18.05
CA ASP A 105 -8.00 14.68 -19.38
C ASP A 105 -7.68 15.73 -20.45
N ILE A 106 -8.24 16.93 -20.35
CA ILE A 106 -8.01 18.01 -21.31
C ILE A 106 -7.87 19.37 -20.58
N VAL A 107 -6.91 20.17 -21.02
CA VAL A 107 -6.72 21.53 -20.55
C VAL A 107 -6.60 22.49 -21.73
N LEU A 108 -7.42 23.55 -21.74
CA LEU A 108 -7.33 24.64 -22.68
C LEU A 108 -6.95 25.95 -21.95
N GLN A 109 -5.86 26.56 -22.40
CA GLN A 109 -5.38 27.82 -21.84
C GLN A 109 -5.70 28.99 -22.79
N TYR A 110 -6.42 29.97 -22.28
CA TYR A 110 -6.77 31.18 -23.01
C TYR A 110 -6.04 32.38 -22.42
N ASP A 111 -4.99 32.85 -23.08
CA ASP A 111 -4.12 33.91 -22.59
C ASP A 111 -4.78 35.30 -22.62
N GLU A 112 -5.61 35.59 -23.61
CA GLU A 112 -6.28 36.87 -23.80
C GLU A 112 -7.15 37.27 -22.61
N ASN A 113 -7.88 36.32 -22.06
CA ASN A 113 -8.79 36.55 -20.94
C ASN A 113 -8.33 35.86 -19.64
N LYS A 114 -7.12 35.32 -19.63
CA LYS A 114 -6.51 34.56 -18.53
C LYS A 114 -7.45 33.51 -17.95
N VAL A 115 -7.94 32.62 -18.78
CA VAL A 115 -8.81 31.51 -18.39
C VAL A 115 -8.09 30.16 -18.66
N LEU A 116 -8.13 29.30 -17.67
CA LEU A 116 -7.69 27.91 -17.74
C LEU A 116 -8.93 27.01 -17.67
N ASN A 117 -9.34 26.45 -18.77
CA ASN A 117 -10.43 25.48 -18.83
C ASN A 117 -9.86 24.07 -18.62
N VAL A 118 -10.37 23.38 -17.61
CA VAL A 118 -9.98 22.03 -17.24
C VAL A 118 -11.19 21.12 -17.46
N TYR A 119 -11.00 20.04 -18.18
CA TYR A 119 -12.05 19.09 -18.49
C TYR A 119 -11.70 17.72 -17.97
N GLU A 120 -12.67 17.10 -17.33
CA GLU A 120 -12.66 15.68 -16.96
C GLU A 120 -13.70 14.96 -17.81
N VAL A 121 -13.28 13.92 -18.52
CA VAL A 121 -14.13 13.17 -19.47
C VAL A 121 -14.57 11.86 -18.80
N LYS A 122 -15.85 11.55 -18.87
CA LYS A 122 -16.40 10.30 -18.34
C LYS A 122 -17.37 9.65 -19.31
N CYS A 123 -17.00 8.44 -19.74
CA CYS A 123 -17.81 7.53 -20.55
C CYS A 123 -18.52 6.55 -19.61
N THR A 124 -19.84 6.65 -19.44
CA THR A 124 -20.56 5.84 -18.45
C THR A 124 -22.05 5.75 -18.73
N LYS A 125 -22.69 4.67 -18.25
CA LYS A 125 -24.15 4.51 -18.28
C LYS A 125 -24.91 5.30 -17.21
N PHE A 126 -24.20 5.92 -16.26
CA PHE A 126 -24.83 6.78 -15.27
C PHE A 126 -25.36 8.07 -15.90
N THR A 127 -26.31 8.72 -15.25
CA THR A 127 -26.72 10.08 -15.63
C THR A 127 -25.61 11.08 -15.32
N PHE A 128 -25.67 12.27 -15.89
CA PHE A 128 -24.72 13.35 -15.62
C PHE A 128 -24.61 13.66 -14.10
N GLU A 129 -25.73 13.73 -13.39
CA GLU A 129 -25.71 14.04 -11.93
C GLU A 129 -25.10 12.90 -11.11
N GLN A 130 -25.44 11.65 -11.43
CA GLN A 130 -24.82 10.48 -10.80
C GLN A 130 -23.32 10.43 -11.05
N THR A 131 -22.88 10.72 -12.28
CA THR A 131 -21.46 10.79 -12.64
C THR A 131 -20.75 11.87 -11.85
N LYS A 132 -21.31 13.08 -11.82
CA LYS A 132 -20.78 14.20 -11.03
C LYS A 132 -20.61 13.85 -9.55
N ASP A 133 -21.60 13.21 -8.96
CA ASP A 133 -21.56 12.80 -7.54
C ASP A 133 -20.55 11.67 -7.30
N THR A 134 -20.47 10.70 -8.20
CA THR A 134 -19.51 9.57 -8.14
C THR A 134 -18.07 10.06 -8.18
N TYR A 135 -17.77 11.03 -9.04
CA TYR A 135 -16.42 11.56 -9.27
C TYR A 135 -16.15 12.86 -8.52
N LYS A 136 -17.05 13.30 -7.64
CA LYS A 136 -16.96 14.56 -6.89
C LYS A 136 -15.60 14.76 -6.21
N ALA A 137 -15.08 13.72 -5.57
CA ALA A 137 -13.81 13.77 -4.87
C ALA A 137 -12.63 14.01 -5.83
N GLN A 138 -12.60 13.32 -6.97
CA GLN A 138 -11.62 13.52 -8.04
C GLN A 138 -11.67 14.95 -8.58
N LEU A 139 -12.88 15.45 -8.87
CA LEU A 139 -13.10 16.80 -9.37
C LEU A 139 -12.65 17.89 -8.39
N ILE A 140 -12.77 17.67 -7.08
CA ILE A 140 -12.24 18.57 -6.06
C ILE A 140 -10.72 18.64 -6.12
N ILE A 141 -10.04 17.50 -6.26
CA ILE A 141 -8.57 17.47 -6.36
C ILE A 141 -8.11 18.17 -7.65
N HIS A 142 -8.77 17.93 -8.80
CA HIS A 142 -8.50 18.69 -10.04
C HIS A 142 -8.63 20.19 -9.81
N TRP A 143 -9.72 20.62 -9.16
CA TRP A 143 -9.97 22.03 -8.89
C TRP A 143 -8.87 22.68 -8.04
N VAL A 144 -8.43 22.04 -6.95
CA VAL A 144 -7.45 22.66 -6.05
C VAL A 144 -6.08 22.77 -6.70
N ILE A 145 -5.65 21.70 -7.43
CA ILE A 145 -4.36 21.70 -8.11
C ILE A 145 -4.39 22.64 -9.32
N ALA A 146 -5.46 22.67 -10.11
CA ALA A 146 -5.60 23.60 -11.23
C ALA A 146 -5.54 25.06 -10.79
N ASN A 147 -6.12 25.40 -9.63
CA ASN A 147 -6.01 26.77 -9.08
C ASN A 147 -4.59 27.10 -8.58
N GLU A 148 -3.83 26.13 -8.12
CA GLU A 148 -2.42 26.32 -7.77
C GLU A 148 -1.60 26.62 -9.04
N ILE A 149 -1.73 25.79 -10.06
CA ILE A 149 -1.09 25.99 -11.39
C ILE A 149 -1.52 27.32 -12.03
N ALA A 150 -2.80 27.64 -11.99
CA ALA A 150 -3.33 28.89 -12.54
C ALA A 150 -2.71 30.14 -11.89
N LYS A 151 -2.39 30.09 -10.59
CA LYS A 151 -1.66 31.19 -9.90
C LYS A 151 -0.21 31.26 -10.37
N GLU A 152 0.47 30.14 -10.52
CA GLU A 152 1.85 30.06 -11.02
C GLU A 152 1.96 30.58 -12.45
N LEU A 153 0.97 30.35 -13.29
CA LEU A 153 0.88 30.86 -14.66
C LEU A 153 0.60 32.37 -14.76
N GLY A 154 0.44 33.07 -13.65
CA GLY A 154 0.19 34.52 -13.64
C GLY A 154 -1.26 34.90 -13.35
N GLY A 155 -1.98 34.08 -12.59
CA GLY A 155 -3.29 34.39 -12.05
C GLY A 155 -4.45 34.13 -13.00
N TYR A 156 -4.42 32.98 -13.68
CA TYR A 156 -5.53 32.54 -14.53
C TYR A 156 -6.75 32.17 -13.69
N LYS A 157 -7.93 32.39 -14.27
CA LYS A 157 -9.21 31.94 -13.71
C LYS A 157 -9.48 30.50 -14.15
N VAL A 158 -9.58 29.58 -13.21
CA VAL A 158 -9.92 28.17 -13.50
C VAL A 158 -11.41 28.01 -13.79
N ARG A 159 -11.72 27.24 -14.82
CA ARG A 159 -13.06 26.71 -15.12
C ARG A 159 -12.95 25.21 -15.24
N LEU A 160 -13.52 24.47 -14.28
CA LEU A 160 -13.58 23.00 -14.33
C LEU A 160 -14.90 22.58 -14.93
N SER A 161 -14.86 21.72 -15.92
CA SER A 161 -16.02 21.16 -16.61
C SER A 161 -15.98 19.64 -16.55
N LEU A 162 -17.14 19.02 -16.37
CA LEU A 162 -17.32 17.60 -16.57
C LEU A 162 -17.90 17.36 -17.98
N VAL A 163 -17.20 16.55 -18.73
CA VAL A 163 -17.65 16.04 -20.03
C VAL A 163 -18.19 14.63 -19.80
N HIS A 164 -19.46 14.46 -20.00
CA HIS A 164 -20.16 13.20 -19.80
C HIS A 164 -20.70 12.69 -21.11
N TYR A 165 -20.33 11.46 -21.46
CA TYR A 165 -20.88 10.72 -22.58
C TYR A 165 -21.70 9.54 -22.09
N SER A 166 -23.00 9.50 -22.46
CA SER A 166 -23.90 8.44 -22.03
C SER A 166 -23.72 7.18 -22.89
N THR A 167 -23.34 6.08 -22.26
CA THR A 167 -23.32 4.76 -22.87
C THR A 167 -24.56 3.92 -22.59
N GLU A 168 -25.62 4.56 -22.08
CA GLU A 168 -26.87 3.86 -21.80
C GLU A 168 -27.43 3.24 -23.07
N GLY A 169 -27.76 1.94 -23.01
CA GLY A 169 -28.28 1.17 -24.15
C GLY A 169 -27.25 0.82 -25.24
N MET A 170 -25.94 1.09 -25.02
CA MET A 170 -24.88 0.70 -25.97
C MET A 170 -24.28 -0.66 -25.60
N ASN A 171 -23.90 -1.43 -26.64
CA ASN A 171 -23.08 -2.63 -26.48
C ASN A 171 -21.63 -2.31 -26.81
N LEU A 172 -20.84 -2.02 -25.73
CA LEU A 172 -19.45 -1.63 -25.87
C LEU A 172 -18.51 -2.76 -26.34
N GLU A 173 -18.94 -4.01 -26.27
CA GLU A 173 -18.15 -5.15 -26.79
C GLU A 173 -18.09 -5.16 -28.32
N GLU A 174 -19.14 -4.66 -28.96
CA GLU A 174 -19.20 -4.51 -30.41
C GLU A 174 -18.49 -3.23 -30.91
N GLY A 175 -17.98 -2.42 -29.99
CA GLY A 175 -17.46 -1.09 -30.27
C GLY A 175 -18.52 -0.02 -30.09
N PHE A 176 -18.16 1.25 -30.31
CA PHE A 176 -19.16 2.32 -30.39
C PHE A 176 -18.80 3.34 -31.45
N GLU A 177 -19.84 3.92 -32.03
CA GLU A 177 -19.71 5.07 -32.89
C GLU A 177 -20.04 6.34 -32.09
N PHE A 178 -19.19 7.37 -32.25
CA PHE A 178 -19.35 8.62 -31.50
C PHE A 178 -20.60 9.37 -31.99
N ASP A 179 -21.56 9.53 -31.09
CA ASP A 179 -22.77 10.30 -31.29
C ASP A 179 -22.72 11.59 -30.46
N PRO A 180 -22.49 12.76 -31.08
CA PRO A 180 -22.42 14.03 -30.35
C PRO A 180 -23.67 14.34 -29.52
N SER A 181 -24.86 13.78 -29.87
CA SER A 181 -26.09 14.01 -29.10
C SER A 181 -26.06 13.39 -27.70
N ARG A 182 -25.18 12.41 -27.46
CA ARG A 182 -24.97 11.77 -26.16
C ARG A 182 -23.97 12.53 -25.29
N LEU A 183 -23.31 13.55 -25.84
CA LEU A 183 -22.32 14.34 -25.14
C LEU A 183 -22.97 15.46 -24.35
N THR A 184 -22.61 15.56 -23.07
CA THR A 184 -23.04 16.66 -22.20
C THR A 184 -21.81 17.29 -21.57
N VAL A 185 -21.57 18.58 -21.87
CA VAL A 185 -20.47 19.34 -21.27
C VAL A 185 -21.07 20.39 -20.36
N LYS A 186 -20.76 20.33 -19.07
CA LYS A 186 -21.21 21.35 -18.11
C LYS A 186 -20.08 21.83 -17.21
N GLN A 187 -19.94 23.15 -17.14
CA GLN A 187 -19.05 23.76 -16.16
C GLN A 187 -19.59 23.52 -14.74
N LEU A 188 -18.69 23.06 -13.85
CA LEU A 188 -19.02 22.82 -12.46
C LEU A 188 -18.94 24.14 -11.66
N ARG A 189 -20.04 24.46 -10.99
CA ARG A 189 -20.12 25.63 -10.12
C ARG A 189 -19.85 25.25 -8.67
N ASN A 190 -19.53 26.25 -7.85
CA ASN A 190 -19.32 26.10 -6.40
C ASN A 190 -18.13 25.21 -5.99
N MET A 191 -17.22 24.88 -6.91
CA MET A 191 -16.05 24.04 -6.61
C MET A 191 -15.15 24.67 -5.53
N GLU A 192 -15.02 26.00 -5.52
CA GLU A 192 -14.29 26.73 -4.48
C GLU A 192 -14.89 26.49 -3.08
N LYS A 193 -16.22 26.59 -2.96
CA LYS A 193 -16.89 26.34 -1.69
C LYS A 193 -16.74 24.89 -1.25
N LEU A 194 -16.90 23.96 -2.19
CA LEU A 194 -16.74 22.52 -1.93
C LEU A 194 -15.31 22.20 -1.50
N SER A 195 -14.30 22.72 -2.18
CA SER A 195 -12.89 22.44 -1.83
C SER A 195 -12.50 22.99 -0.45
N LYS A 196 -13.07 24.13 -0.05
CA LYS A 196 -12.85 24.72 1.28
C LYS A 196 -13.53 23.96 2.41
N SER A 197 -14.58 23.18 2.11
CA SER A 197 -15.25 22.35 3.13
C SER A 197 -14.45 21.13 3.57
N TYR A 198 -13.38 20.80 2.83
CA TYR A 198 -12.49 19.68 3.14
C TYR A 198 -11.11 20.19 3.55
N HIS A 199 -10.62 19.74 4.67
CA HIS A 199 -9.30 20.10 5.21
C HIS A 199 -8.19 19.26 4.54
N LEU A 200 -8.01 19.43 3.21
CA LEU A 200 -7.10 18.60 2.40
C LEU A 200 -5.65 18.63 2.88
N ALA A 201 -5.19 19.78 3.42
CA ALA A 201 -3.83 19.88 3.95
C ALA A 201 -3.64 18.95 5.16
N GLU A 202 -4.60 18.97 6.09
CA GLU A 202 -4.60 18.09 7.27
C GLU A 202 -4.68 16.62 6.88
N ALA A 203 -5.53 16.29 5.89
CA ALA A 203 -5.60 14.93 5.37
C ALA A 203 -4.25 14.43 4.81
N MET A 204 -3.55 15.30 4.06
CA MET A 204 -2.23 14.96 3.53
C MET A 204 -1.18 14.84 4.63
N ASP A 205 -1.27 15.62 5.71
CA ASP A 205 -0.40 15.49 6.89
C ASP A 205 -0.64 14.14 7.60
N ILE A 206 -1.90 13.75 7.76
CA ILE A 206 -2.27 12.46 8.37
C ILE A 206 -1.75 11.29 7.52
N ILE A 207 -1.92 11.36 6.21
CA ILE A 207 -1.44 10.32 5.29
C ILE A 207 0.10 10.24 5.29
N ASP A 208 0.79 11.37 5.27
CA ASP A 208 2.25 11.44 5.29
C ASP A 208 2.82 10.81 6.58
N ASN A 209 2.28 11.19 7.73
CA ASN A 209 2.64 10.63 9.02
C ASN A 209 2.35 9.11 9.09
N PHE A 210 1.21 8.68 8.56
CA PHE A 210 0.89 7.28 8.46
C PHE A 210 1.92 6.53 7.61
N LEU A 211 2.28 7.05 6.45
CA LEU A 211 3.28 6.45 5.56
C LEU A 211 4.68 6.44 6.17
N GLU A 212 5.05 7.37 7.04
CA GLU A 212 6.36 7.38 7.69
C GLU A 212 6.57 6.13 8.54
N THR A 213 5.54 5.71 9.29
CA THR A 213 5.58 4.56 10.20
C THR A 213 4.99 3.28 9.62
N PHE A 214 4.39 3.36 8.43
CA PHE A 214 3.72 2.23 7.79
C PHE A 214 4.73 1.22 7.29
N THR A 215 4.96 0.18 8.07
CA THR A 215 5.87 -0.94 7.76
C THR A 215 5.10 -2.23 7.44
N GLU A 216 3.87 -2.33 7.95
CA GLU A 216 3.01 -3.49 7.80
C GLU A 216 1.74 -3.10 7.04
N TYR A 217 1.47 -3.83 6.00
CA TYR A 217 0.31 -3.59 5.15
C TYR A 217 -0.92 -4.33 5.68
N TYR A 218 -0.79 -5.24 6.64
CA TYR A 218 -1.80 -6.26 6.88
C TYR A 218 -2.16 -6.59 8.29
N GLU A 219 -3.45 -6.90 8.44
CA GLU A 219 -3.97 -7.95 9.31
C GLU A 219 -4.26 -9.26 8.53
N ASP A 220 -4.27 -9.22 7.20
CA ASP A 220 -4.58 -10.36 6.33
C ASP A 220 -3.41 -10.70 5.40
N GLU A 221 -3.25 -11.97 5.06
CA GLU A 221 -2.19 -12.49 4.21
C GLU A 221 -2.12 -11.77 2.86
N VAL A 222 -0.94 -11.28 2.51
CA VAL A 222 -0.69 -10.73 1.17
C VAL A 222 -0.42 -11.85 0.22
N ASP A 223 -1.03 -11.78 -0.95
CA ASP A 223 -0.56 -12.56 -2.07
C ASP A 223 0.87 -12.12 -2.43
N GLY A 224 1.85 -13.01 -2.13
CA GLY A 224 3.26 -12.76 -2.42
C GLY A 224 3.56 -12.47 -3.89
N ASN A 225 2.59 -12.80 -4.80
CA ASN A 225 2.66 -12.44 -6.21
C ASN A 225 2.53 -10.93 -6.48
N LEU A 226 2.09 -10.15 -5.50
CA LEU A 226 1.98 -8.69 -5.60
C LEU A 226 3.25 -7.94 -5.20
N LEU A 227 4.29 -8.65 -4.74
CA LEU A 227 5.57 -8.04 -4.39
C LEU A 227 6.36 -7.66 -5.66
N PRO A 228 7.15 -6.57 -5.64
CA PRO A 228 8.08 -6.24 -6.72
C PRO A 228 9.00 -7.41 -7.05
N GLU A 229 9.25 -7.66 -8.33
CA GLU A 229 10.07 -8.80 -8.80
C GLU A 229 11.44 -8.88 -8.11
N LYS A 230 12.08 -7.73 -7.89
CA LYS A 230 13.35 -7.66 -7.16
C LYS A 230 13.22 -8.16 -5.73
N VAL A 231 12.12 -7.79 -5.05
CA VAL A 231 11.85 -8.21 -3.68
C VAL A 231 11.48 -9.68 -3.63
N LYS A 232 10.69 -10.19 -4.59
CA LYS A 232 10.43 -11.63 -4.73
C LYS A 232 11.70 -12.43 -4.86
N ALA A 233 12.60 -12.03 -5.78
CA ALA A 233 13.85 -12.73 -5.99
C ALA A 233 14.71 -12.80 -4.71
N GLU A 234 14.75 -11.72 -3.91
CA GLU A 234 15.42 -11.70 -2.62
C GLU A 234 14.72 -12.64 -1.60
N PHE A 235 13.38 -12.63 -1.55
CA PHE A 235 12.62 -13.54 -0.70
C PHE A 235 12.81 -15.01 -1.07
N ASP A 236 12.83 -15.34 -2.36
CA ASP A 236 13.06 -16.69 -2.84
C ASP A 236 14.46 -17.21 -2.45
N GLN A 237 15.48 -16.34 -2.56
CA GLN A 237 16.82 -16.68 -2.07
C GLN A 237 16.84 -16.92 -0.56
N VAL A 238 16.25 -16.01 0.22
CA VAL A 238 16.17 -16.15 1.68
C VAL A 238 15.38 -17.40 2.06
N THR A 239 14.28 -17.70 1.39
CA THR A 239 13.47 -18.89 1.63
C THR A 239 14.28 -20.17 1.34
N THR A 240 15.06 -20.16 0.25
CA THR A 240 15.98 -21.28 -0.07
C THR A 240 17.01 -21.47 1.04
N PHE A 241 17.67 -20.41 1.49
CA PHE A 241 18.63 -20.48 2.60
C PHE A 241 18.00 -20.96 3.90
N LEU A 242 16.81 -20.47 4.24
CA LEU A 242 16.09 -20.92 5.44
C LEU A 242 15.72 -22.41 5.35
N THR A 243 15.37 -22.91 4.19
CA THR A 243 15.08 -24.32 3.96
C THR A 243 16.34 -25.18 4.14
N GLU A 244 17.46 -24.77 3.54
CA GLU A 244 18.75 -25.46 3.72
C GLU A 244 19.20 -25.46 5.19
N ILE A 245 19.03 -24.33 5.90
CA ILE A 245 19.35 -24.24 7.33
C ILE A 245 18.51 -25.26 8.11
N LYS A 246 17.18 -25.30 7.91
CA LYS A 246 16.29 -26.26 8.58
C LYS A 246 16.65 -27.71 8.31
N GLU A 247 17.02 -28.03 7.07
CA GLU A 247 17.46 -29.39 6.73
C GLU A 247 18.78 -29.78 7.44
N ARG A 248 19.71 -28.82 7.51
CA ARG A 248 20.98 -29.02 8.24
C ARG A 248 20.75 -29.14 9.73
N GLU A 249 19.90 -28.31 10.33
CA GLU A 249 19.50 -28.41 11.73
C GLU A 249 18.87 -29.77 12.04
N LYS A 250 17.96 -30.25 11.18
CA LYS A 250 17.33 -31.55 11.32
C LYS A 250 18.38 -32.68 11.33
N LYS A 251 19.36 -32.65 10.40
CA LYS A 251 20.46 -33.65 10.36
C LYS A 251 21.29 -33.62 11.65
N VAL A 252 21.57 -32.42 12.16
CA VAL A 252 22.30 -32.24 13.45
C VAL A 252 21.49 -32.78 14.60
N ASP A 253 20.20 -32.54 14.66
CA ASP A 253 19.34 -33.06 15.74
C ASP A 253 19.15 -34.58 15.67
N ASP A 254 19.04 -35.16 14.50
CA ASP A 254 19.00 -36.62 14.32
C ASP A 254 20.33 -37.26 14.77
N PHE A 255 21.45 -36.62 14.44
CA PHE A 255 22.77 -37.07 14.91
C PHE A 255 22.86 -36.95 16.43
N LYS A 256 22.46 -35.83 17.04
CA LYS A 256 22.45 -35.67 18.49
C LYS A 256 21.60 -36.70 19.21
N LYS A 257 20.42 -37.06 18.64
CA LYS A 257 19.57 -38.12 19.21
C LYS A 257 20.29 -39.50 19.22
N LYS A 258 20.82 -39.89 18.05
CA LYS A 258 21.57 -41.16 17.92
C LYS A 258 22.76 -41.21 18.86
N LEU A 259 23.48 -40.08 18.98
CA LEU A 259 24.64 -40.01 19.85
C LEU A 259 24.26 -40.07 21.34
N THR A 260 23.15 -39.41 21.72
CA THR A 260 22.59 -39.46 23.07
C THR A 260 22.23 -40.90 23.45
N GLU A 261 21.50 -41.60 22.58
CA GLU A 261 21.15 -43.02 22.80
C GLU A 261 22.39 -43.92 22.92
N PHE A 262 23.38 -43.73 22.06
CA PHE A 262 24.66 -44.45 22.14
C PHE A 262 25.39 -44.17 23.45
N MET A 263 25.54 -42.90 23.86
CA MET A 263 26.21 -42.51 25.10
C MET A 263 25.51 -43.07 26.33
N ILE A 264 24.18 -43.02 26.36
CA ILE A 264 23.38 -43.66 27.45
C ILE A 264 23.60 -45.17 27.47
N SER A 265 23.49 -45.85 26.34
CA SER A 265 23.63 -47.32 26.26
C SER A 265 25.01 -47.83 26.66
N LYS A 266 26.04 -47.00 26.51
CA LYS A 266 27.43 -47.31 26.86
C LYS A 266 27.89 -46.70 28.20
N GLY A 267 27.05 -45.97 28.89
CA GLY A 267 27.40 -45.27 30.14
C GLY A 267 28.47 -44.20 29.96
N ILE A 268 28.58 -43.60 28.75
CA ILE A 268 29.59 -42.60 28.43
C ILE A 268 29.07 -41.22 28.83
N LYS A 269 29.80 -40.52 29.69
CA LYS A 269 29.44 -39.16 30.16
C LYS A 269 29.98 -38.06 29.27
N GLY A 270 31.03 -38.33 28.50
CA GLY A 270 31.64 -37.33 27.62
C GLY A 270 32.59 -37.94 26.61
N ILE A 271 32.72 -37.32 25.46
CA ILE A 271 33.67 -37.67 24.40
C ILE A 271 34.46 -36.41 24.11
N LYS A 272 35.78 -36.49 24.03
CA LYS A 272 36.66 -35.35 23.78
C LYS A 272 37.60 -35.71 22.61
N THR A 273 37.67 -34.81 21.66
CA THR A 273 38.60 -34.81 20.53
C THR A 273 39.44 -33.55 20.53
N ASP A 274 40.37 -33.46 19.59
CA ASP A 274 41.15 -32.22 19.44
C ASP A 274 40.30 -31.04 18.99
N ALA A 275 39.29 -31.28 18.19
CA ALA A 275 38.43 -30.26 17.61
C ALA A 275 37.17 -29.93 18.46
N TRP A 276 36.65 -30.87 19.24
CA TRP A 276 35.37 -30.71 19.95
C TRP A 276 35.24 -31.58 21.19
N ALA A 277 34.32 -31.17 22.05
CA ALA A 277 33.94 -31.90 23.23
C ALA A 277 32.42 -32.13 23.27
N ILE A 278 32.00 -33.33 23.57
CA ILE A 278 30.60 -33.73 23.72
C ILE A 278 30.36 -34.12 25.15
N THR A 279 29.31 -33.63 25.76
CA THR A 279 28.92 -33.94 27.13
C THR A 279 27.47 -34.42 27.14
N LEU A 280 27.22 -35.56 27.77
CA LEU A 280 25.88 -36.04 28.06
C LEU A 280 25.29 -35.25 29.19
N VAL A 281 24.23 -34.51 28.93
CA VAL A 281 23.48 -33.81 29.99
C VAL A 281 22.31 -34.70 30.39
N ASN A 282 22.29 -35.06 31.68
CA ASN A 282 21.25 -35.94 32.20
C ASN A 282 19.88 -35.23 32.22
N GLU A 283 18.83 -36.03 32.28
CA GLU A 283 17.49 -35.53 32.49
C GLU A 283 17.41 -34.70 33.75
N SER A 284 16.77 -33.56 33.68
CA SER A 284 16.54 -32.68 34.81
C SER A 284 15.15 -32.11 34.78
N GLU A 285 14.58 -31.91 35.98
CA GLU A 285 13.32 -31.20 36.09
C GLU A 285 13.63 -29.74 36.54
N SER A 286 13.09 -28.77 35.82
CA SER A 286 13.10 -27.38 36.24
C SER A 286 11.72 -26.97 36.71
N VAL A 287 11.65 -26.30 37.83
CA VAL A 287 10.41 -25.77 38.38
C VAL A 287 10.43 -24.26 38.23
N SER A 288 9.49 -23.72 37.51
CA SER A 288 9.31 -22.26 37.36
C SER A 288 7.92 -21.82 37.83
N VAL A 289 7.82 -20.57 38.23
CA VAL A 289 6.55 -19.96 38.61
C VAL A 289 6.00 -19.29 37.36
N ASP A 290 4.74 -19.58 37.01
CA ASP A 290 4.07 -18.87 35.94
C ASP A 290 3.55 -17.53 36.43
N TYR A 291 4.37 -16.50 36.24
CA TYR A 291 4.04 -15.14 36.64
C TYR A 291 2.87 -14.54 35.84
N LYS A 292 2.63 -14.98 34.60
CA LYS A 292 1.48 -14.51 33.83
C LYS A 292 0.17 -14.99 34.44
N ALA A 293 0.13 -16.25 34.85
CA ALA A 293 -1.05 -16.81 35.53
C ALA A 293 -1.28 -16.13 36.91
N ILE A 294 -0.21 -15.76 37.61
CA ILE A 294 -0.33 -15.01 38.88
C ILE A 294 -0.88 -13.61 38.63
N PHE A 295 -0.39 -12.90 37.61
CA PHE A 295 -0.85 -11.55 37.26
C PHE A 295 -2.30 -11.52 36.80
N ALA A 296 -2.79 -12.56 36.12
CA ALA A 296 -4.18 -12.66 35.72
C ALA A 296 -5.15 -12.62 36.93
N ASN A 297 -4.66 -12.98 38.14
CA ASN A 297 -5.42 -12.99 39.40
C ASN A 297 -4.98 -11.88 40.36
N GLU A 298 -4.67 -10.73 39.82
CA GLU A 298 -4.05 -9.58 40.55
C GLU A 298 -4.77 -9.15 41.85
N ILE A 299 -6.09 -9.33 41.89
CA ILE A 299 -6.88 -8.98 43.09
C ILE A 299 -6.40 -9.78 44.31
N GLU A 300 -5.98 -11.02 44.14
CA GLU A 300 -5.50 -11.90 45.20
C GLU A 300 -4.01 -11.67 45.50
N ALA A 301 -3.22 -11.19 44.53
CA ALA A 301 -1.79 -10.93 44.69
C ALA A 301 -1.47 -9.82 45.69
N LYS A 302 -2.43 -8.97 46.01
CA LYS A 302 -2.28 -7.92 47.08
C LYS A 302 -2.24 -8.48 48.49
N LYS A 303 -2.44 -9.77 48.69
CA LYS A 303 -2.43 -10.42 50.00
C LYS A 303 -1.27 -11.41 50.07
N PRO A 304 -0.14 -11.14 50.87
CA PRO A 304 1.07 -11.96 50.85
C PRO A 304 0.87 -13.44 51.20
N ARG A 305 -0.08 -13.75 52.08
CA ARG A 305 -0.43 -15.13 52.43
C ARG A 305 -1.02 -15.92 51.27
N ILE A 306 -1.71 -15.23 50.36
CA ILE A 306 -2.33 -15.83 49.19
C ILE A 306 -1.31 -16.04 48.06
N ALA A 307 -0.33 -15.15 47.93
CA ALA A 307 0.76 -15.28 46.97
C ALA A 307 1.51 -16.63 47.09
N ASN A 308 1.75 -17.10 48.30
CA ASN A 308 2.40 -18.40 48.54
C ASN A 308 1.52 -19.59 48.17
N LYS A 309 0.19 -19.46 48.32
CA LYS A 309 -0.77 -20.48 47.86
C LYS A 309 -0.81 -20.53 46.36
N LEU A 310 -0.84 -19.36 45.68
CA LEU A 310 -0.80 -19.23 44.23
C LEU A 310 0.50 -19.78 43.64
N LYS A 311 1.65 -19.52 44.22
CA LYS A 311 2.94 -20.08 43.79
C LYS A 311 2.92 -21.62 43.75
N LYS A 312 2.26 -22.25 44.72
CA LYS A 312 2.08 -23.70 44.73
C LYS A 312 1.07 -24.17 43.68
N GLN A 313 -0.02 -23.45 43.50
CA GLN A 313 -1.09 -23.78 42.56
C GLN A 313 -0.66 -23.63 41.12
N TYR A 314 0.13 -22.62 40.77
CA TYR A 314 0.62 -22.32 39.42
C TYR A 314 2.05 -22.80 39.17
N LYS A 315 2.49 -23.79 39.93
CA LYS A 315 3.80 -24.41 39.73
C LYS A 315 3.83 -25.14 38.39
N LYS A 316 4.67 -24.66 37.46
CA LYS A 316 4.92 -25.31 36.18
C LYS A 316 6.13 -26.21 36.29
N VAL A 317 5.94 -27.49 36.13
CA VAL A 317 7.04 -28.47 36.09
C VAL A 317 7.37 -28.74 34.61
N THR A 318 8.57 -28.36 34.18
CA THR A 318 9.07 -28.66 32.83
C THR A 318 10.11 -29.78 32.94
N LYS A 319 9.78 -30.92 32.37
CA LYS A 319 10.74 -32.04 32.26
C LYS A 319 11.61 -31.84 31.03
N LYS A 320 12.92 -31.72 31.23
CA LYS A 320 13.90 -31.69 30.13
C LYS A 320 14.45 -33.09 29.96
N LYS A 321 14.32 -33.62 28.74
CA LYS A 321 14.95 -34.89 28.36
C LYS A 321 16.46 -34.72 28.29
N ALA A 322 17.20 -35.84 28.50
CA ALA A 322 18.62 -35.83 28.28
C ALA A 322 18.98 -35.44 26.85
N TYR A 323 20.02 -34.68 26.69
CA TYR A 323 20.52 -34.22 25.39
C TYR A 323 22.05 -34.15 25.36
N VAL A 324 22.62 -34.18 24.17
CA VAL A 324 24.06 -33.99 23.97
C VAL A 324 24.34 -32.52 23.67
N MET A 325 25.27 -31.96 24.43
CA MET A 325 25.82 -30.64 24.17
C MET A 325 27.16 -30.79 23.44
N ILE A 326 27.26 -30.21 22.24
CA ILE A 326 28.48 -30.20 21.44
C ILE A 326 29.05 -28.78 21.51
N LYS A 327 30.30 -28.67 21.95
CA LYS A 327 31.04 -27.38 21.90
C LYS A 327 32.19 -27.56 20.95
N THR A 328 32.28 -26.68 19.96
CA THR A 328 33.49 -26.50 19.16
C THR A 328 34.54 -25.81 20.01
N LYS A 329 35.77 -26.25 19.92
CA LYS A 329 36.89 -25.49 20.45
C LYS A 329 37.25 -24.45 19.39
N ASP A 330 37.04 -23.18 19.73
CA ASP A 330 37.56 -22.13 18.87
C ASP A 330 39.08 -22.24 18.84
N ASN A 331 39.62 -22.48 17.66
CA ASN A 331 41.05 -22.38 17.39
C ASN A 331 41.41 -20.88 17.32
N ASN A 332 41.20 -20.16 18.41
CA ASN A 332 41.86 -18.88 18.63
C ASN A 332 43.21 -19.19 19.26
N ASN A 333 44.17 -19.57 18.40
CA ASN A 333 45.56 -19.33 18.65
C ASN A 333 45.97 -18.12 17.84
N ASP A 334 46.37 -17.11 18.57
CA ASP A 334 47.10 -15.89 18.27
C ASP A 334 46.28 -14.64 18.00
#